data_ae965994c78e0a267d6a56fc84772521
#
_entry.id   ae965994c78e0a267d6a56fc84772521
#
_cell.length_a   1.000
_cell.length_b   1.000
_cell.length_c   1.000
_cell.angle_alpha   90.00
_cell.angle_beta   90.00
_cell.angle_gamma   90.00
#
_symmetry.space_group_name_H-M   'P 1'
#
loop_
_entity.id
_entity.type
_entity.pdbx_description
1 polymer ?
#
loop_
_entity_poly.entity_id
_entity_poly.type
_entity_poly.pdbx_seq_one_letter_code
_entity_poly.pdbx_strand_id
1 'polypeptide(L)'
;MKKKNLTIICALAMAMTLTACGQSTTTTTETTTTEAAETTSNETSTVAEADQTDKNNDAQDDQTPPDKPDGANDENGQGTPPDKPDGDGQGGPGGGNFGSSGEVTQGDSANTIDSDGTYRNETFSTTGDDENALRVDAATVTLDGITVDKSAGSSSNTEDGDFYGMNAALLATNGATVTIKNANVTSSAQNGNGVFSYGSGTTVNISDSTITTTADNSGGIQTTGGGTTNASNLTVTTSGNSSAAIRSDRGGGTVNVDGGTYTSNGYNSPAVYSTANITVKNAELTANNSEALVIEGENSIALEDCTVYGNMSDTKGSSSDENVHNVMIYQSMSGDAEIGTSSFTMTGGSLTSNNGDMFYITNTNCTLSLTGVKLTSKDSDGYLLNVTGNSASHGWGSAESNGAQVTFTANKQTLEGDIRVDSISTLDMTLSGNSTFTGTINVVDNEDGGTAVSDNAVVTIEKGSTWNLTGNCVISSLTNNGTINFNGYTITLADGTVLSE
;
A
#
# COMPACT_ATOMS: atom_id res chain seq x y z
N MET A 1 -42.09 -16.19 50.95
CA MET A 1 -41.26 -15.62 52.04
C MET A 1 -40.16 -14.82 51.37
N LYS A 2 -40.26 -13.49 51.32
CA LYS A 2 -39.60 -12.48 52.18
C LYS A 2 -38.08 -12.77 52.29
N LYS A 3 -37.13 -11.90 51.90
CA LYS A 3 -36.89 -10.46 52.03
C LYS A 3 -35.72 -10.09 51.07
N LYS A 4 -35.67 -9.04 50.31
CA LYS A 4 -35.45 -7.60 50.55
C LYS A 4 -34.00 -7.22 50.86
N ASN A 5 -33.49 -6.35 49.98
CA ASN A 5 -32.63 -5.14 50.14
C ASN A 5 -31.13 -5.38 50.45
N LEU A 6 -30.19 -4.62 49.90
CA LEU A 6 -30.00 -3.17 50.00
C LEU A 6 -28.88 -2.70 49.08
N THR A 7 -29.13 -1.60 48.40
CA THR A 7 -28.26 -0.69 47.66
C THR A 7 -27.27 -0.01 48.62
N ILE A 8 -26.01 0.20 48.21
CA ILE A 8 -25.19 1.30 48.71
C ILE A 8 -24.39 1.90 47.54
N ILE A 9 -24.75 3.13 47.23
CA ILE A 9 -24.02 4.12 46.44
C ILE A 9 -23.04 4.78 47.40
N CYS A 10 -21.77 4.93 46.99
CA CYS A 10 -20.88 5.94 47.56
C CYS A 10 -20.14 6.65 46.42
N ALA A 11 -20.66 7.82 46.12
CA ALA A 11 -19.92 8.88 45.44
C ALA A 11 -19.04 9.58 46.47
N LEU A 12 -17.79 9.84 46.13
CA LEU A 12 -16.98 10.79 46.87
C LEU A 12 -16.21 11.66 45.85
N ALA A 13 -16.71 12.87 45.70
CA ALA A 13 -16.02 14.00 45.14
C ALA A 13 -15.13 14.59 46.24
N MET A 14 -13.91 14.98 45.92
CA MET A 14 -13.21 15.99 46.71
C MET A 14 -12.38 16.91 45.81
N ALA A 15 -12.58 18.15 46.14
CA ALA A 15 -12.25 19.37 45.45
C ALA A 15 -10.81 19.85 45.67
N MET A 16 -10.49 20.81 44.80
CA MET A 16 -9.31 21.66 44.73
C MET A 16 -8.83 22.26 46.05
N THR A 17 -7.54 22.51 46.16
CA THR A 17 -7.04 23.74 46.80
C THR A 17 -5.86 24.32 46.02
N LEU A 18 -6.11 25.48 45.46
CA LEU A 18 -5.12 26.47 45.05
C LEU A 18 -4.49 27.09 46.32
N THR A 19 -3.20 27.32 46.33
CA THR A 19 -2.59 28.34 47.16
C THR A 19 -1.54 29.08 46.33
N ALA A 20 -1.83 30.35 46.12
CA ALA A 20 -0.93 31.38 45.60
C ALA A 20 -0.31 32.15 46.78
N CYS A 21 0.90 32.60 46.64
CA CYS A 21 1.51 33.86 47.15
C CYS A 21 3.03 33.67 47.15
N GLY A 22 3.88 34.60 46.78
CA GLY A 22 3.80 36.02 46.54
C GLY A 22 5.06 36.56 45.91
N GLN A 23 4.85 37.67 45.25
CA GLN A 23 5.60 38.89 45.03
C GLN A 23 7.06 38.99 45.57
N SER A 24 8.04 39.62 44.92
CA SER A 24 8.19 40.92 44.26
C SER A 24 9.67 41.05 43.92
N THR A 25 10.18 41.67 42.91
CA THR A 25 10.39 43.09 42.70
C THR A 25 10.94 43.39 41.31
N THR A 26 10.42 44.44 40.77
CA THR A 26 10.76 45.25 39.60
C THR A 26 12.21 45.72 39.53
N THR A 27 12.82 45.76 38.34
CA THR A 27 13.60 46.90 37.90
C THR A 27 13.53 47.04 36.38
N THR A 28 12.91 48.13 36.00
CA THR A 28 12.86 48.76 34.69
C THR A 28 14.21 49.39 34.34
N THR A 29 14.68 49.30 33.11
CA THR A 29 15.39 50.38 32.46
C THR A 29 15.11 50.37 30.97
N GLU A 30 14.60 51.48 30.50
CA GLU A 30 14.23 51.89 29.16
C GLU A 30 15.44 52.18 28.27
N THR A 31 15.17 52.10 26.96
CA THR A 31 15.54 53.04 25.88
C THR A 31 16.95 52.84 25.27
N THR A 32 17.05 52.60 24.00
CA THR A 32 16.95 53.60 22.91
C THR A 32 16.98 52.94 21.53
N THR A 33 16.06 53.34 20.71
CA THR A 33 16.02 53.28 19.24
C THR A 33 17.22 54.02 18.62
N THR A 34 17.76 53.44 17.53
CA THR A 34 18.33 54.22 16.44
C THR A 34 18.12 53.50 15.11
N GLU A 35 17.30 54.15 14.28
CA GLU A 35 17.26 54.00 12.82
C GLU A 35 18.52 54.57 12.18
N ALA A 36 19.01 53.94 11.11
CA ALA A 36 19.61 54.57 9.93
C ALA A 36 19.95 53.44 8.95
N ALA A 37 19.24 53.32 7.88
CA ALA A 37 19.34 54.01 6.60
C ALA A 37 20.17 53.20 5.59
N GLU A 38 19.48 52.94 4.51
CA GLU A 38 19.85 52.37 3.20
C GLU A 38 21.23 52.77 2.70
N THR A 39 21.86 51.88 1.99
CA THR A 39 22.52 52.21 0.74
C THR A 39 22.53 51.05 -0.25
N THR A 40 21.83 51.29 -1.31
CA THR A 40 21.90 50.62 -2.61
C THR A 40 23.27 50.76 -3.23
N SER A 41 23.78 49.70 -3.82
CA SER A 41 24.62 49.83 -5.02
C SER A 41 24.37 48.69 -6.00
N ASN A 42 23.74 49.06 -7.09
CA ASN A 42 23.75 48.41 -8.37
C ASN A 42 25.17 48.36 -8.93
N GLU A 43 25.61 47.24 -9.43
CA GLU A 43 26.50 47.25 -10.59
C GLU A 43 26.12 46.14 -11.57
N THR A 44 25.75 46.64 -12.72
CA THR A 44 25.49 45.96 -13.98
C THR A 44 26.82 45.75 -14.70
N SER A 45 27.03 44.58 -15.26
CA SER A 45 27.99 44.38 -16.35
C SER A 45 27.59 43.14 -17.13
N THR A 46 26.86 43.31 -18.18
CA THR A 46 27.10 43.40 -19.63
C THR A 46 27.73 42.15 -20.26
N VAL A 47 26.90 41.57 -21.02
CA VAL A 47 26.94 40.77 -22.24
C VAL A 47 28.25 40.87 -23.07
N ALA A 48 28.69 39.73 -23.59
CA ALA A 48 29.38 39.65 -24.86
C ALA A 48 28.95 38.37 -25.60
N GLU A 49 28.18 38.58 -26.65
CA GLU A 49 28.01 37.68 -27.81
C GLU A 49 29.28 37.66 -28.67
N ALA A 50 29.55 36.54 -29.28
CA ALA A 50 30.21 36.38 -30.58
C ALA A 50 29.94 34.96 -31.05
N ASP A 51 29.09 34.71 -31.93
CA ASP A 51 28.92 34.81 -33.40
C ASP A 51 29.92 33.96 -34.20
N GLN A 52 29.30 33.01 -34.90
CA GLN A 52 29.54 32.38 -36.22
C GLN A 52 30.88 31.67 -36.50
N THR A 53 30.83 30.48 -37.02
CA THR A 53 30.62 30.21 -38.46
C THR A 53 30.56 28.70 -38.77
N ASP A 54 29.66 28.42 -39.71
CA ASP A 54 29.49 27.25 -40.55
C ASP A 54 30.76 26.52 -41.02
N LYS A 55 30.66 25.22 -41.18
CA LYS A 55 30.89 24.56 -42.50
C LYS A 55 30.33 23.13 -42.52
N ASN A 56 29.45 22.92 -43.49
CA ASN A 56 29.02 21.67 -44.10
C ASN A 56 30.19 20.70 -44.41
N ASN A 57 29.89 19.41 -44.26
CA ASN A 57 30.14 18.50 -45.38
C ASN A 57 29.25 17.25 -45.29
N ASP A 58 28.54 17.03 -46.36
CA ASP A 58 27.80 15.86 -46.77
C ASP A 58 28.66 14.57 -46.77
N ALA A 59 28.08 13.47 -46.39
CA ALA A 59 28.24 12.21 -47.09
C ALA A 59 27.02 11.29 -46.73
N GLN A 60 26.15 11.16 -47.72
CA GLN A 60 25.18 10.09 -47.87
C GLN A 60 25.88 8.72 -47.85
N ASP A 61 25.35 7.77 -47.14
CA ASP A 61 25.41 6.39 -47.57
C ASP A 61 24.10 5.66 -47.29
N ASP A 62 23.54 5.28 -48.42
CA ASP A 62 22.28 4.58 -48.64
C ASP A 62 22.52 3.06 -48.46
N GLN A 63 21.82 2.40 -47.57
CA GLN A 63 21.68 0.94 -47.60
C GLN A 63 20.29 0.49 -47.14
N THR A 64 19.50 0.13 -48.13
CA THR A 64 18.24 -0.62 -48.05
C THR A 64 18.42 -2.02 -47.41
N PRO A 65 17.42 -2.52 -46.65
CA PRO A 65 17.40 -3.89 -46.16
C PRO A 65 16.97 -4.88 -47.27
N PRO A 66 17.46 -6.11 -47.26
CA PRO A 66 17.05 -7.14 -48.25
C PRO A 66 15.76 -7.84 -47.89
N ASP A 67 15.06 -8.23 -48.94
CA ASP A 67 13.74 -8.88 -48.98
C ASP A 67 13.69 -10.26 -48.33
N LYS A 68 12.48 -10.55 -47.86
CA LYS A 68 11.96 -11.87 -47.44
C LYS A 68 11.95 -12.85 -48.61
N PRO A 69 12.17 -14.16 -48.41
CA PRO A 69 11.68 -15.20 -49.32
C PRO A 69 10.35 -15.78 -48.86
N ASP A 70 9.43 -15.83 -49.79
CA ASP A 70 8.15 -16.54 -49.73
C ASP A 70 8.32 -18.05 -49.79
N GLY A 71 7.36 -18.75 -49.15
CA GLY A 71 6.82 -20.01 -49.70
C GLY A 71 6.97 -21.27 -48.86
N ALA A 72 5.91 -21.78 -48.30
CA ALA A 72 5.11 -22.90 -48.76
C ALA A 72 4.28 -23.50 -47.64
N ASN A 73 3.00 -23.70 -47.93
CA ASN A 73 2.02 -24.47 -47.18
C ASN A 73 2.50 -25.92 -46.99
N ASP A 74 2.09 -26.56 -45.88
CA ASP A 74 1.34 -27.82 -45.97
C ASP A 74 0.67 -28.22 -44.64
N GLU A 75 -0.40 -28.96 -44.78
CA GLU A 75 -1.51 -29.27 -43.90
C GLU A 75 -1.23 -30.36 -42.84
N ASN A 76 -2.09 -30.33 -41.80
CA ASN A 76 -2.58 -31.45 -40.98
C ASN A 76 -1.63 -32.21 -40.05
N GLY A 77 -2.03 -32.15 -38.76
CA GLY A 77 -1.60 -33.14 -37.78
C GLY A 77 -2.03 -32.82 -36.37
N GLN A 78 -3.12 -33.44 -35.95
CA GLN A 78 -3.61 -33.49 -34.60
C GLN A 78 -2.54 -34.06 -33.66
N GLY A 79 -2.05 -33.32 -32.69
CA GLY A 79 -1.07 -33.74 -31.71
C GLY A 79 -1.29 -33.03 -30.36
N THR A 80 -1.34 -33.87 -29.33
CA THR A 80 -1.36 -33.56 -27.92
C THR A 80 -0.47 -32.37 -27.51
N PRO A 81 -0.86 -31.56 -26.47
CA PRO A 81 -0.05 -30.44 -26.03
C PRO A 81 1.32 -30.91 -25.52
N PRO A 82 2.39 -30.27 -25.92
CA PRO A 82 3.71 -30.53 -25.34
C PRO A 82 3.87 -29.89 -23.99
N ASP A 83 4.67 -30.52 -23.14
CA ASP A 83 5.15 -30.07 -21.86
C ASP A 83 5.76 -28.64 -21.94
N LYS A 84 5.54 -27.87 -20.88
CA LYS A 84 6.14 -26.56 -20.67
C LYS A 84 7.64 -26.60 -20.97
N PRO A 85 8.16 -25.74 -21.83
CA PRO A 85 9.60 -25.48 -21.85
C PRO A 85 9.95 -24.52 -20.70
N ASP A 86 10.97 -24.85 -19.93
CA ASP A 86 11.74 -23.89 -19.16
C ASP A 86 12.21 -22.82 -20.15
N GLY A 87 11.66 -21.62 -20.02
CA GLY A 87 11.94 -20.52 -20.92
C GLY A 87 12.19 -19.24 -20.13
N ASP A 88 13.43 -18.81 -20.25
CA ASP A 88 13.92 -17.50 -19.86
C ASP A 88 12.90 -16.40 -20.16
N GLY A 89 12.43 -15.72 -19.11
CA GLY A 89 11.50 -14.59 -19.18
C GLY A 89 12.16 -13.40 -19.87
N GLN A 90 11.68 -13.08 -21.05
CA GLN A 90 12.05 -11.87 -21.77
C GLN A 90 11.11 -10.76 -21.30
N GLY A 91 11.66 -9.76 -20.63
CA GLY A 91 10.96 -8.63 -20.03
C GLY A 91 10.10 -7.84 -21.04
N GLY A 92 8.95 -7.40 -20.61
CA GLY A 92 8.07 -6.48 -21.32
C GLY A 92 8.73 -5.12 -21.57
N PRO A 93 8.26 -4.33 -22.54
CA PRO A 93 8.86 -3.05 -22.88
C PRO A 93 8.44 -1.99 -21.85
N GLY A 94 9.39 -1.59 -21.01
CA GLY A 94 9.21 -0.47 -20.09
C GLY A 94 9.94 -0.59 -18.76
N GLY A 95 10.38 -1.78 -18.39
CA GLY A 95 11.17 -1.98 -17.18
C GLY A 95 12.65 -1.73 -17.46
N GLY A 96 13.29 -0.89 -16.68
CA GLY A 96 14.74 -0.92 -16.56
C GLY A 96 15.16 -2.35 -16.25
N ASN A 97 16.36 -2.73 -16.70
CA ASN A 97 16.91 -4.08 -16.56
C ASN A 97 17.13 -4.43 -15.09
N PHE A 98 16.06 -4.82 -14.39
CA PHE A 98 16.08 -5.37 -13.03
C PHE A 98 16.01 -6.89 -13.14
N GLY A 99 17.09 -7.50 -13.65
CA GLY A 99 17.15 -8.95 -13.73
C GLY A 99 17.52 -9.55 -12.37
N SER A 100 16.54 -10.09 -11.63
CA SER A 100 16.85 -11.07 -10.61
C SER A 100 17.64 -12.21 -11.25
N SER A 101 18.75 -12.57 -10.67
CA SER A 101 19.62 -13.65 -11.18
C SER A 101 18.96 -15.05 -11.12
N GLY A 102 17.74 -15.15 -10.54
CA GLY A 102 17.09 -16.41 -10.24
C GLY A 102 17.76 -17.18 -9.08
N GLU A 103 18.91 -16.71 -8.61
CA GLU A 103 19.61 -17.23 -7.45
C GLU A 103 19.32 -16.35 -6.22
N VAL A 104 19.03 -16.99 -5.08
CA VAL A 104 18.77 -16.29 -3.84
C VAL A 104 20.06 -15.68 -3.33
N THR A 105 20.18 -14.35 -3.38
CA THR A 105 21.36 -13.61 -2.93
C THR A 105 20.99 -12.75 -1.71
N GLN A 106 21.60 -13.04 -0.58
CA GLN A 106 21.37 -12.34 0.69
C GLN A 106 22.56 -11.50 1.15
N GLY A 107 23.61 -11.44 0.33
CA GLY A 107 24.85 -10.72 0.66
C GLY A 107 25.60 -11.29 1.87
N ASP A 108 26.46 -10.47 2.45
CA ASP A 108 27.23 -10.82 3.65
C ASP A 108 26.46 -10.47 4.95
N SER A 109 27.04 -10.79 6.09
CA SER A 109 26.54 -10.41 7.41
C SER A 109 27.68 -10.09 8.34
N ALA A 110 27.64 -8.93 8.99
CA ALA A 110 28.63 -8.55 10.02
C ALA A 110 28.53 -9.45 11.26
N ASN A 111 27.33 -9.91 11.59
CA ASN A 111 27.08 -10.79 12.72
C ASN A 111 26.09 -11.88 12.30
N THR A 112 26.54 -13.15 12.37
CA THR A 112 25.67 -14.30 12.05
C THR A 112 25.49 -15.14 13.33
N ILE A 113 24.22 -15.49 13.60
CA ILE A 113 23.81 -16.44 14.64
C ILE A 113 23.27 -17.68 13.94
N ASP A 114 24.01 -18.77 13.96
CA ASP A 114 23.73 -20.07 13.33
C ASP A 114 23.49 -21.20 14.33
N SER A 115 23.36 -20.86 15.62
CA SER A 115 23.11 -21.82 16.70
C SER A 115 22.11 -21.27 17.70
N ASP A 116 21.33 -22.19 18.29
CA ASP A 116 20.28 -21.85 19.26
C ASP A 116 20.89 -21.08 20.45
N GLY A 117 20.20 -20.03 20.85
CA GLY A 117 20.69 -19.18 21.92
C GLY A 117 19.76 -18.05 22.37
N THR A 118 20.24 -17.37 23.41
CA THR A 118 19.58 -16.16 23.93
C THR A 118 20.63 -15.06 24.09
N TYR A 119 20.33 -13.94 23.46
CA TYR A 119 21.16 -12.74 23.43
C TYR A 119 20.42 -11.60 24.10
N ARG A 120 21.05 -10.89 25.04
CA ARG A 120 20.42 -9.83 25.82
C ARG A 120 21.26 -8.60 25.87
N ASN A 121 20.64 -7.45 25.62
CA ASN A 121 21.27 -6.13 25.69
C ASN A 121 22.52 -6.02 24.83
N GLU A 122 22.59 -6.77 23.74
CA GLU A 122 23.69 -6.75 22.79
C GLU A 122 23.44 -5.75 21.66
N THR A 123 24.51 -5.27 21.07
CA THR A 123 24.47 -4.37 19.91
C THR A 123 25.12 -5.06 18.72
N PHE A 124 24.38 -5.07 17.60
CA PHE A 124 24.81 -5.57 16.31
C PHE A 124 24.81 -4.40 15.33
N SER A 125 25.91 -4.13 14.67
CA SER A 125 26.01 -2.98 13.77
C SER A 125 26.87 -3.24 12.56
N THR A 126 26.56 -2.55 11.46
CA THR A 126 27.38 -2.51 10.26
C THR A 126 27.16 -1.24 9.44
N THR A 127 28.15 -0.94 8.59
CA THR A 127 28.09 0.10 7.55
C THR A 127 28.42 -0.48 6.17
N GLY A 128 28.59 -1.81 6.07
CA GLY A 128 28.99 -2.48 4.84
C GLY A 128 27.89 -2.48 3.77
N ASP A 129 28.30 -2.48 2.51
CA ASP A 129 27.42 -2.70 1.37
C ASP A 129 27.04 -4.18 1.29
N ASP A 130 25.82 -4.49 0.82
CA ASP A 130 25.31 -5.86 0.70
C ASP A 130 25.45 -6.71 1.99
N GLU A 131 25.44 -6.08 3.15
CA GLU A 131 25.74 -6.71 4.41
C GLU A 131 24.63 -6.51 5.45
N ASN A 132 24.13 -7.59 6.05
CA ASN A 132 23.21 -7.50 7.17
C ASN A 132 23.95 -7.11 8.46
N ALA A 133 23.36 -6.26 9.32
CA ALA A 133 23.93 -6.01 10.63
C ALA A 133 23.81 -7.24 11.55
N LEU A 134 22.71 -7.99 11.44
CA LEU A 134 22.48 -9.26 12.11
C LEU A 134 21.75 -10.23 11.17
N ARG A 135 22.28 -11.43 10.99
CA ARG A 135 21.61 -12.55 10.34
C ARG A 135 21.40 -13.68 11.35
N VAL A 136 20.18 -14.21 11.39
CA VAL A 136 19.85 -15.45 12.10
C VAL A 136 19.59 -16.52 11.06
N ASP A 137 20.44 -17.54 11.02
CA ASP A 137 20.46 -18.58 9.98
C ASP A 137 20.14 -19.95 10.60
N ALA A 138 19.03 -20.56 10.22
CA ALA A 138 18.60 -21.91 10.59
C ALA A 138 18.58 -22.20 12.12
N ALA A 139 18.52 -21.19 12.97
CA ALA A 139 18.62 -21.33 14.44
C ALA A 139 17.35 -20.87 15.16
N THR A 140 17.16 -21.38 16.37
CA THR A 140 16.12 -20.92 17.31
C THR A 140 16.71 -19.92 18.30
N VAL A 141 16.37 -18.64 18.16
CA VAL A 141 17.06 -17.55 18.85
C VAL A 141 16.08 -16.67 19.62
N THR A 142 16.45 -16.27 20.82
CA THR A 142 15.76 -15.20 21.57
C THR A 142 16.67 -13.97 21.66
N LEU A 143 16.15 -12.84 21.22
CA LEU A 143 16.80 -11.52 21.22
C LEU A 143 16.01 -10.60 22.15
N ASP A 144 16.59 -10.16 23.26
CA ASP A 144 15.87 -9.36 24.27
C ASP A 144 16.67 -8.10 24.62
N GLY A 145 16.06 -6.91 24.40
CA GLY A 145 16.72 -5.63 24.67
C GLY A 145 17.88 -5.32 23.73
N ILE A 146 17.95 -5.93 22.56
CA ILE A 146 19.05 -5.72 21.60
C ILE A 146 18.93 -4.38 20.88
N THR A 147 20.07 -3.91 20.38
CA THR A 147 20.14 -2.83 19.39
C THR A 147 20.70 -3.39 18.09
N VAL A 148 20.02 -3.13 16.99
CA VAL A 148 20.52 -3.42 15.64
C VAL A 148 20.62 -2.09 14.89
N ASP A 149 21.84 -1.78 14.41
CA ASP A 149 22.11 -0.51 13.74
C ASP A 149 22.81 -0.73 12.40
N LYS A 150 22.09 -0.46 11.33
CA LYS A 150 22.61 -0.42 9.98
C LYS A 150 22.71 1.02 9.51
N SER A 151 23.76 1.70 9.92
CA SER A 151 23.90 3.15 9.76
C SER A 151 24.40 3.61 8.39
N ALA A 152 24.78 2.69 7.50
CA ALA A 152 25.15 2.97 6.10
C ALA A 152 25.15 1.69 5.27
N GLY A 153 25.60 1.80 4.03
CA GLY A 153 25.71 0.75 3.03
C GLY A 153 24.61 0.83 1.97
N SER A 154 24.90 0.30 0.80
CA SER A 154 24.00 0.23 -0.33
C SER A 154 23.80 -1.22 -0.75
N SER A 155 22.65 -1.54 -1.32
CA SER A 155 22.44 -2.80 -2.00
C SER A 155 22.95 -2.70 -3.43
N SER A 156 23.75 -3.64 -3.89
CA SER A 156 24.20 -3.72 -5.28
C SER A 156 23.08 -4.15 -6.23
N ASN A 157 22.04 -4.79 -5.70
CA ASN A 157 20.83 -5.19 -6.42
C ASN A 157 19.59 -4.92 -5.55
N THR A 158 18.73 -4.03 -6.03
CA THR A 158 17.51 -3.64 -5.31
C THR A 158 16.53 -4.80 -5.18
N GLU A 159 16.37 -5.64 -6.20
CA GLU A 159 15.48 -6.82 -6.14
C GLU A 159 15.98 -7.85 -5.11
N ASP A 160 17.27 -8.11 -5.03
CA ASP A 160 17.81 -9.01 -4.01
C ASP A 160 17.61 -8.45 -2.58
N GLY A 161 17.67 -7.12 -2.45
CA GLY A 161 17.32 -6.42 -1.21
C GLY A 161 15.85 -6.57 -0.84
N ASP A 162 14.97 -6.37 -1.80
CA ASP A 162 13.52 -6.39 -1.61
C ASP A 162 12.97 -7.82 -1.45
N PHE A 163 13.51 -8.79 -2.21
CA PHE A 163 12.97 -10.15 -2.22
C PHE A 163 13.65 -11.10 -1.24
N TYR A 164 14.96 -10.95 -1.02
CA TYR A 164 15.76 -11.91 -0.24
C TYR A 164 16.40 -11.33 1.02
N GLY A 165 16.25 -10.02 1.24
CA GLY A 165 16.74 -9.34 2.44
C GLY A 165 18.24 -9.03 2.43
N MET A 166 18.86 -8.95 1.23
CA MET A 166 20.19 -8.40 1.11
C MET A 166 20.21 -6.97 1.66
N ASN A 167 21.24 -6.66 2.45
CA ASN A 167 21.40 -5.36 3.09
C ASN A 167 20.41 -5.02 4.24
N ALA A 168 19.49 -5.92 4.62
CA ALA A 168 18.58 -5.68 5.74
C ALA A 168 19.31 -5.49 7.07
N ALA A 169 18.76 -4.69 8.00
CA ALA A 169 19.35 -4.55 9.32
C ALA A 169 19.34 -5.87 10.09
N LEU A 170 18.19 -6.54 10.17
CA LEU A 170 18.05 -7.89 10.73
C LEU A 170 17.40 -8.81 9.70
N LEU A 171 18.06 -9.90 9.33
CA LEU A 171 17.56 -10.94 8.46
C LEU A 171 17.43 -12.26 9.22
N ALA A 172 16.23 -12.87 9.22
CA ALA A 172 15.99 -14.25 9.60
C ALA A 172 15.76 -15.10 8.34
N THR A 173 16.45 -16.24 8.23
CA THR A 173 16.44 -17.06 7.01
C THR A 173 16.63 -18.56 7.31
N ASN A 174 16.47 -19.39 6.28
CA ASN A 174 16.74 -20.84 6.32
C ASN A 174 15.99 -21.61 7.41
N GLY A 175 14.71 -21.24 7.67
CA GLY A 175 13.90 -21.90 8.68
C GLY A 175 14.20 -21.47 10.12
N ALA A 176 14.88 -20.34 10.33
CA ALA A 176 15.12 -19.78 11.65
C ALA A 176 13.82 -19.47 12.39
N THR A 177 13.82 -19.62 13.70
CA THR A 177 12.75 -19.17 14.59
C THR A 177 13.31 -18.12 15.54
N VAL A 178 12.93 -16.87 15.32
CA VAL A 178 13.49 -15.73 16.08
C VAL A 178 12.41 -15.11 16.95
N THR A 179 12.69 -15.00 18.25
CA THR A 179 11.83 -14.26 19.19
C THR A 179 12.53 -12.99 19.61
N ILE A 180 11.97 -11.83 19.24
CA ILE A 180 12.54 -10.50 19.47
C ILE A 180 11.67 -9.73 20.45
N LYS A 181 12.26 -9.15 21.50
CA LYS A 181 11.54 -8.31 22.47
C LYS A 181 12.38 -7.10 22.84
N ASN A 182 11.67 -5.98 23.07
CA ASN A 182 12.30 -4.74 23.57
C ASN A 182 13.48 -4.29 22.70
N ALA A 183 13.45 -4.56 21.40
CA ALA A 183 14.54 -4.23 20.50
C ALA A 183 14.43 -2.80 19.97
N ASN A 184 15.59 -2.20 19.68
CA ASN A 184 15.70 -0.99 18.89
C ASN A 184 16.43 -1.31 17.58
N VAL A 185 15.73 -1.21 16.45
CA VAL A 185 16.30 -1.50 15.13
C VAL A 185 16.30 -0.21 14.31
N THR A 186 17.47 0.18 13.84
CA THR A 186 17.64 1.39 13.01
C THR A 186 18.33 1.05 11.70
N SER A 187 17.90 1.68 10.60
CA SER A 187 18.57 1.61 9.31
C SER A 187 18.54 2.93 8.58
N SER A 188 19.68 3.35 8.03
CA SER A 188 19.82 4.43 7.07
C SER A 188 20.48 3.98 5.77
N ALA A 189 20.49 2.67 5.52
CA ALA A 189 21.01 2.05 4.32
C ALA A 189 19.91 1.84 3.28
N GLN A 190 20.22 1.97 2.00
CA GLN A 190 19.32 1.61 0.92
C GLN A 190 19.03 0.10 0.93
N ASN A 191 17.79 -0.32 0.73
CA ASN A 191 17.31 -1.69 0.98
C ASN A 191 17.62 -2.20 2.40
N GLY A 192 17.86 -1.28 3.32
CA GLY A 192 18.12 -1.56 4.73
C GLY A 192 16.85 -1.84 5.51
N ASN A 193 16.05 -2.81 5.06
CA ASN A 193 14.81 -3.22 5.71
C ASN A 193 15.06 -3.50 7.21
N GLY A 194 14.14 -3.04 8.08
CA GLY A 194 14.35 -3.12 9.52
C GLY A 194 14.46 -4.56 10.01
N VAL A 195 13.36 -5.33 9.92
CA VAL A 195 13.32 -6.75 10.29
C VAL A 195 12.75 -7.56 9.15
N PHE A 196 13.53 -8.50 8.64
CA PHE A 196 13.21 -9.28 7.46
C PHE A 196 13.05 -10.77 7.79
N SER A 197 11.93 -11.38 7.42
CA SER A 197 11.66 -12.82 7.49
C SER A 197 11.63 -13.41 6.10
N TYR A 198 12.62 -14.21 5.73
CA TYR A 198 12.75 -14.81 4.43
C TYR A 198 12.64 -16.33 4.43
N GLY A 199 11.80 -16.85 3.56
CA GLY A 199 11.77 -18.26 3.21
C GLY A 199 10.82 -19.11 4.04
N SER A 200 10.29 -20.14 3.43
CA SER A 200 9.36 -21.10 4.07
C SER A 200 9.98 -21.72 5.31
N GLY A 201 9.20 -21.80 6.39
CA GLY A 201 9.65 -22.33 7.68
C GLY A 201 10.33 -21.28 8.58
N THR A 202 10.75 -20.14 8.03
CA THR A 202 11.29 -19.03 8.84
C THR A 202 10.16 -18.31 9.58
N THR A 203 10.36 -18.05 10.86
CA THR A 203 9.37 -17.37 11.71
C THR A 203 10.04 -16.31 12.57
N VAL A 204 9.57 -15.07 12.46
CA VAL A 204 9.93 -13.96 13.35
C VAL A 204 8.74 -13.64 14.25
N ASN A 205 8.95 -13.72 15.56
CA ASN A 205 8.01 -13.26 16.58
C ASN A 205 8.61 -12.01 17.24
N ILE A 206 8.03 -10.84 17.00
CA ILE A 206 8.58 -9.58 17.51
C ILE A 206 7.55 -8.81 18.32
N SER A 207 7.95 -8.30 19.48
CA SER A 207 7.07 -7.52 20.37
C SER A 207 7.77 -6.34 21.03
N ASP A 208 6.99 -5.33 21.41
CA ASP A 208 7.40 -4.21 22.25
C ASP A 208 8.69 -3.54 21.77
N SER A 209 8.84 -3.40 20.47
CA SER A 209 10.09 -2.98 19.81
C SER A 209 9.88 -1.75 18.94
N THR A 210 10.95 -1.00 18.71
CA THR A 210 10.97 0.16 17.83
C THR A 210 11.81 -0.15 16.58
N ILE A 211 11.26 0.19 15.40
CA ILE A 211 11.94 0.04 14.12
C ILE A 211 11.90 1.38 13.39
N THR A 212 13.05 1.87 12.96
CA THR A 212 13.15 3.12 12.19
C THR A 212 14.05 2.92 10.97
N THR A 213 13.49 3.17 9.77
CA THR A 213 14.27 3.15 8.53
C THR A 213 14.15 4.50 7.82
N THR A 214 15.21 4.95 7.14
CA THR A 214 15.25 6.31 6.58
C THR A 214 15.63 6.39 5.10
N ALA A 215 16.25 5.36 4.54
CA ALA A 215 16.63 5.34 3.14
C ALA A 215 15.58 4.65 2.26
N ASP A 216 15.71 4.79 0.94
CA ASP A 216 14.79 4.22 -0.03
C ASP A 216 14.83 2.68 -0.03
N ASN A 217 13.73 2.05 -0.44
CA ASN A 217 13.52 0.61 -0.46
C ASN A 217 13.78 -0.08 0.89
N SER A 218 13.48 0.61 1.99
CA SER A 218 13.80 0.19 3.35
C SER A 218 12.53 0.10 4.20
N GLY A 219 11.79 -0.99 4.04
CA GLY A 219 10.57 -1.26 4.80
C GLY A 219 10.82 -1.45 6.31
N GLY A 220 9.76 -1.40 7.09
CA GLY A 220 9.82 -1.61 8.54
C GLY A 220 9.96 -3.08 8.91
N ILE A 221 8.85 -3.85 8.85
CA ILE A 221 8.86 -5.31 8.88
C ILE A 221 8.57 -5.82 7.47
N GLN A 222 9.37 -6.78 7.02
CA GLN A 222 9.23 -7.36 5.69
C GLN A 222 9.21 -8.89 5.74
N THR A 223 8.36 -9.49 4.90
CA THR A 223 8.17 -10.95 4.84
C THR A 223 8.05 -11.40 3.40
N THR A 224 8.92 -12.30 2.96
CA THR A 224 8.95 -12.79 1.59
C THR A 224 9.29 -14.29 1.52
N GLY A 225 9.14 -14.88 0.34
CA GLY A 225 9.53 -16.28 0.09
C GLY A 225 8.80 -17.31 0.95
N GLY A 226 7.58 -16.99 1.44
CA GLY A 226 6.81 -17.87 2.31
C GLY A 226 7.17 -17.80 3.79
N GLY A 227 7.91 -16.77 4.22
CA GLY A 227 8.21 -16.53 5.64
C GLY A 227 6.99 -16.18 6.48
N THR A 228 7.18 -16.09 7.79
CA THR A 228 6.12 -15.70 8.74
C THR A 228 6.64 -14.63 9.69
N THR A 229 5.88 -13.54 9.84
CA THR A 229 6.12 -12.53 10.87
C THR A 229 4.88 -12.39 11.76
N ASN A 230 5.07 -12.56 13.06
CA ASN A 230 4.09 -12.27 14.10
C ASN A 230 4.59 -11.07 14.91
N ALA A 231 3.92 -9.94 14.77
CA ALA A 231 4.29 -8.68 15.40
C ALA A 231 3.25 -8.23 16.43
N SER A 232 3.68 -7.71 17.56
CA SER A 232 2.78 -7.12 18.52
C SER A 232 3.36 -5.87 19.16
N ASN A 233 2.52 -4.83 19.28
CA ASN A 233 2.84 -3.59 19.98
C ASN A 233 4.16 -2.94 19.51
N LEU A 234 4.37 -2.86 18.18
CA LEU A 234 5.55 -2.22 17.60
C LEU A 234 5.33 -0.72 17.40
N THR A 235 6.43 0.03 17.41
CA THR A 235 6.49 1.38 16.86
C THR A 235 7.38 1.34 15.63
N VAL A 236 6.79 1.45 14.44
CA VAL A 236 7.49 1.39 13.17
C VAL A 236 7.38 2.74 12.46
N THR A 237 8.53 3.28 12.02
CA THR A 237 8.58 4.50 11.21
C THR A 237 9.52 4.29 10.03
N THR A 238 9.02 4.48 8.81
CA THR A 238 9.82 4.49 7.59
C THR A 238 9.77 5.87 6.94
N SER A 239 10.84 6.30 6.27
CA SER A 239 10.91 7.64 5.68
C SER A 239 11.41 7.66 4.23
N GLY A 240 12.00 6.58 3.75
CA GLY A 240 12.43 6.44 2.35
C GLY A 240 11.27 6.23 1.39
N ASN A 241 11.52 6.44 0.11
CA ASN A 241 10.60 6.07 -0.96
C ASN A 241 10.55 4.54 -1.10
N SER A 242 9.43 3.99 -1.58
CA SER A 242 9.21 2.54 -1.70
C SER A 242 9.51 1.78 -0.40
N SER A 243 9.11 2.35 0.74
CA SER A 243 9.47 1.90 2.08
C SER A 243 8.24 1.74 2.97
N ALA A 244 7.38 0.76 2.64
CA ALA A 244 6.17 0.49 3.43
C ALA A 244 6.51 0.09 4.88
N ALA A 245 5.66 0.47 5.84
CA ALA A 245 5.90 0.14 7.24
C ALA A 245 5.68 -1.35 7.53
N ILE A 246 4.68 -1.98 6.89
CA ILE A 246 4.46 -3.42 6.83
C ILE A 246 4.53 -3.81 5.35
N ARG A 247 5.48 -4.66 4.99
CA ARG A 247 5.75 -5.00 3.60
C ARG A 247 5.86 -6.51 3.40
N SER A 248 5.35 -6.97 2.30
CA SER A 248 5.71 -8.26 1.70
C SER A 248 6.07 -8.06 0.24
N ASP A 249 6.78 -9.02 -0.32
CA ASP A 249 7.21 -8.99 -1.70
C ASP A 249 7.26 -10.41 -2.27
N ARG A 250 7.91 -10.64 -3.40
CA ARG A 250 7.93 -11.89 -4.18
C ARG A 250 7.98 -13.15 -3.30
N GLY A 251 7.08 -14.10 -3.63
CA GLY A 251 6.94 -15.35 -2.89
C GLY A 251 6.11 -15.23 -1.61
N GLY A 252 5.61 -14.03 -1.28
CA GLY A 252 4.62 -13.80 -0.24
C GLY A 252 5.00 -14.34 1.14
N GLY A 253 3.98 -14.71 1.91
CA GLY A 253 4.12 -15.28 3.25
C GLY A 253 2.92 -14.99 4.13
N THR A 254 3.17 -14.90 5.43
CA THR A 254 2.13 -14.59 6.42
C THR A 254 2.61 -13.50 7.37
N VAL A 255 1.83 -12.44 7.52
CA VAL A 255 2.11 -11.37 8.48
C VAL A 255 0.90 -11.21 9.39
N ASN A 256 1.11 -11.38 10.69
CA ASN A 256 0.10 -11.17 11.72
C ASN A 256 0.57 -10.04 12.64
N VAL A 257 -0.26 -9.01 12.78
CA VAL A 257 0.04 -7.83 13.61
C VAL A 257 -1.08 -7.63 14.63
N ASP A 258 -0.73 -7.41 15.89
CA ASP A 258 -1.69 -7.06 16.95
C ASP A 258 -1.18 -5.86 17.75
N GLY A 259 -1.84 -4.72 17.58
CA GLY A 259 -1.47 -3.46 18.21
C GLY A 259 -0.25 -2.78 17.59
N GLY A 260 0.07 -1.60 18.09
CA GLY A 260 1.21 -0.80 17.67
C GLY A 260 0.85 0.31 16.68
N THR A 261 1.89 1.06 16.29
CA THR A 261 1.81 2.20 15.38
C THR A 261 2.78 2.00 14.23
N TYR A 262 2.28 2.11 13.01
CA TYR A 262 3.03 1.88 11.78
C TYR A 262 2.88 3.10 10.88
N THR A 263 3.95 3.83 10.68
CA THR A 263 3.96 5.10 9.94
C THR A 263 4.97 5.05 8.80
N SER A 264 4.50 5.36 7.59
CA SER A 264 5.35 5.61 6.42
C SER A 264 5.26 7.07 5.98
N ASN A 265 6.39 7.65 5.56
CA ASN A 265 6.50 9.06 5.20
C ASN A 265 6.95 9.29 3.76
N GLY A 266 7.47 8.29 3.07
CA GLY A 266 7.99 8.39 1.71
C GLY A 266 6.92 8.31 0.62
N TYR A 267 7.31 8.61 -0.60
CA TYR A 267 6.51 8.30 -1.80
C TYR A 267 6.43 6.81 -2.03
N ASN A 268 5.33 6.35 -2.63
CA ASN A 268 5.14 4.93 -2.95
C ASN A 268 5.44 4.04 -1.74
N SER A 269 5.04 4.53 -0.57
CA SER A 269 5.33 3.93 0.73
C SER A 269 4.04 3.79 1.53
N PRO A 270 3.17 2.85 1.16
CA PRO A 270 1.95 2.62 1.92
C PRO A 270 2.25 2.20 3.36
N ALA A 271 1.28 2.34 4.24
CA ALA A 271 1.42 1.77 5.59
C ALA A 271 1.48 0.24 5.52
N VAL A 272 0.73 -0.37 4.58
CA VAL A 272 0.78 -1.81 4.31
C VAL A 272 0.84 -2.06 2.80
N TYR A 273 1.87 -2.77 2.34
CA TYR A 273 1.99 -3.32 0.98
C TYR A 273 1.95 -4.84 1.02
N SER A 274 1.00 -5.45 0.33
CA SER A 274 0.73 -6.89 0.43
C SER A 274 0.86 -7.63 -0.90
N THR A 275 1.85 -8.50 -0.97
CA THR A 275 1.93 -9.68 -1.85
C THR A 275 1.86 -10.97 -1.01
N ALA A 276 1.15 -10.95 0.13
CA ALA A 276 1.08 -12.01 1.12
C ALA A 276 -0.32 -12.08 1.75
N ASN A 277 -0.49 -12.92 2.75
CA ASN A 277 -1.64 -12.88 3.65
C ASN A 277 -1.30 -12.02 4.87
N ILE A 278 -1.82 -10.79 4.93
CA ILE A 278 -1.56 -9.85 6.02
C ILE A 278 -2.82 -9.65 6.86
N THR A 279 -2.70 -9.89 8.16
CA THR A 279 -3.75 -9.63 9.14
C THR A 279 -3.25 -8.61 10.15
N VAL A 280 -4.00 -7.53 10.36
CA VAL A 280 -3.67 -6.47 11.33
C VAL A 280 -4.85 -6.21 12.24
N LYS A 281 -4.61 -6.18 13.55
CA LYS A 281 -5.63 -5.90 14.57
C LYS A 281 -5.16 -4.80 15.51
N ASN A 282 -6.11 -4.00 16.00
CA ASN A 282 -5.89 -3.03 17.08
C ASN A 282 -4.73 -2.04 16.83
N ALA A 283 -4.41 -1.72 15.58
CA ALA A 283 -3.23 -0.94 15.20
C ALA A 283 -3.58 0.41 14.59
N GLU A 284 -2.61 1.33 14.64
CA GLU A 284 -2.62 2.59 13.90
C GLU A 284 -1.71 2.47 12.68
N LEU A 285 -2.29 2.67 11.49
CA LEU A 285 -1.63 2.57 10.19
C LEU A 285 -1.69 3.93 9.50
N THR A 286 -0.55 4.54 9.23
CA THR A 286 -0.49 5.89 8.66
C THR A 286 0.50 5.95 7.49
N ALA A 287 0.01 6.41 6.32
CA ALA A 287 0.84 6.80 5.20
C ALA A 287 0.73 8.31 5.00
N ASN A 288 1.83 9.04 5.17
CA ASN A 288 1.84 10.51 5.13
C ASN A 288 2.07 11.08 3.73
N ASN A 289 2.51 10.28 2.78
CA ASN A 289 2.84 10.73 1.42
C ASN A 289 2.60 9.61 0.38
N SER A 290 1.65 8.75 0.66
CA SER A 290 1.27 7.61 -0.17
C SER A 290 -0.18 7.21 0.15
N GLU A 291 -0.71 6.29 -0.63
CA GLU A 291 -1.90 5.51 -0.30
C GLU A 291 -1.69 4.75 1.02
N ALA A 292 -2.77 4.44 1.73
CA ALA A 292 -2.65 3.74 3.01
C ALA A 292 -2.32 2.27 2.83
N LEU A 293 -3.00 1.60 1.88
CA LEU A 293 -2.99 0.15 1.73
C LEU A 293 -2.89 -0.24 0.26
N VAL A 294 -2.07 -1.24 -0.04
CA VAL A 294 -1.94 -1.81 -1.39
C VAL A 294 -2.03 -3.33 -1.31
N ILE A 295 -2.81 -3.93 -2.21
CA ILE A 295 -2.87 -5.38 -2.43
C ILE A 295 -2.56 -5.67 -3.89
N GLU A 296 -1.57 -6.51 -4.13
CA GLU A 296 -1.20 -6.98 -5.45
C GLU A 296 -1.48 -8.46 -5.61
N GLY A 297 -2.21 -8.83 -6.69
CA GLY A 297 -2.48 -10.21 -7.09
C GLY A 297 -3.34 -11.01 -6.11
N GLU A 298 -3.18 -12.33 -6.12
CA GLU A 298 -3.92 -13.26 -5.25
C GLU A 298 -3.44 -13.17 -3.79
N ASN A 299 -3.60 -11.99 -3.19
CA ASN A 299 -3.14 -11.71 -1.83
C ASN A 299 -4.22 -11.00 -1.01
N SER A 300 -3.93 -10.78 0.28
CA SER A 300 -4.97 -10.27 1.17
C SER A 300 -4.46 -9.28 2.22
N ILE A 301 -5.34 -8.34 2.58
CA ILE A 301 -5.26 -7.55 3.82
C ILE A 301 -6.57 -7.74 4.60
N ALA A 302 -6.47 -8.17 5.84
CA ALA A 302 -7.58 -8.27 6.78
C ALA A 302 -7.32 -7.37 8.00
N LEU A 303 -8.20 -6.38 8.23
CA LEU A 303 -8.09 -5.42 9.33
C LEU A 303 -9.22 -5.60 10.34
N GLU A 304 -8.90 -5.55 11.63
CA GLU A 304 -9.87 -5.58 12.71
C GLU A 304 -9.56 -4.48 13.73
N ASP A 305 -10.52 -3.59 13.95
CA ASP A 305 -10.43 -2.47 14.90
C ASP A 305 -9.18 -1.58 14.70
N CYS A 306 -8.76 -1.37 13.45
CA CYS A 306 -7.63 -0.53 13.09
C CYS A 306 -8.04 0.91 12.80
N THR A 307 -7.14 1.85 13.07
CA THR A 307 -7.23 3.23 12.59
C THR A 307 -6.27 3.41 11.42
N VAL A 308 -6.82 3.68 10.23
CA VAL A 308 -6.07 3.78 8.99
C VAL A 308 -6.19 5.17 8.39
N TYR A 309 -5.06 5.74 7.98
CA TYR A 309 -4.97 7.04 7.34
C TYR A 309 -4.00 7.01 6.16
N GLY A 310 -4.44 7.52 5.02
CA GLY A 310 -3.61 7.73 3.84
C GLY A 310 -3.67 9.17 3.35
N ASN A 311 -2.56 9.63 2.80
CA ASN A 311 -2.37 10.97 2.28
C ASN A 311 -1.49 10.97 1.03
N MET A 312 -1.97 10.32 -0.01
CA MET A 312 -1.36 10.41 -1.32
C MET A 312 -1.63 11.79 -1.90
N SER A 313 -0.60 12.62 -2.01
CA SER A 313 -0.78 14.04 -2.39
C SER A 313 -0.87 14.27 -3.89
N ASP A 314 -0.17 13.45 -4.65
CA ASP A 314 -0.18 13.44 -6.12
C ASP A 314 0.40 12.12 -6.64
N THR A 315 0.42 11.94 -7.97
CA THR A 315 0.93 10.72 -8.62
C THR A 315 2.41 10.79 -9.02
N LYS A 316 3.10 11.89 -8.70
CA LYS A 316 4.46 12.14 -9.26
C LYS A 316 5.55 11.26 -8.67
N GLY A 317 5.39 10.84 -7.44
CA GLY A 317 6.38 10.01 -6.74
C GLY A 317 6.11 8.52 -6.88
N SER A 318 4.99 8.15 -7.46
CA SER A 318 4.61 6.77 -7.66
C SER A 318 4.86 6.34 -9.10
N SER A 319 5.50 5.19 -9.27
CA SER A 319 5.67 4.58 -10.59
C SER A 319 4.37 3.93 -11.10
N SER A 320 3.35 3.90 -10.27
CA SER A 320 2.22 3.02 -10.43
C SER A 320 0.87 3.73 -10.56
N ASP A 321 0.81 5.07 -10.46
CA ASP A 321 -0.48 5.68 -10.28
C ASP A 321 -0.96 6.46 -11.49
N GLU A 322 -2.17 6.16 -11.88
CA GLU A 322 -2.94 6.93 -12.85
C GLU A 322 -3.87 7.93 -12.15
N ASN A 323 -4.19 7.70 -10.88
CA ASN A 323 -5.00 8.60 -10.06
C ASN A 323 -4.54 8.63 -8.60
N VAL A 324 -5.03 9.59 -7.84
CA VAL A 324 -4.82 9.67 -6.39
C VAL A 324 -5.87 8.81 -5.67
N HIS A 325 -5.44 7.97 -4.74
CA HIS A 325 -6.31 7.03 -4.04
C HIS A 325 -5.78 6.68 -2.65
N ASN A 326 -6.58 5.97 -1.88
CA ASN A 326 -6.24 5.59 -0.50
C ASN A 326 -6.01 4.09 -0.30
N VAL A 327 -6.80 3.27 -0.97
CA VAL A 327 -6.62 1.81 -1.00
C VAL A 327 -6.55 1.38 -2.46
N MET A 328 -5.44 0.77 -2.84
CA MET A 328 -5.22 0.22 -4.18
C MET A 328 -5.28 -1.30 -4.16
N ILE A 329 -6.03 -1.89 -5.11
CA ILE A 329 -6.08 -3.32 -5.31
C ILE A 329 -5.90 -3.60 -6.80
N TYR A 330 -4.82 -4.31 -7.16
CA TYR A 330 -4.44 -4.45 -8.55
C TYR A 330 -3.63 -5.72 -8.83
N GLN A 331 -3.35 -5.97 -10.10
CA GLN A 331 -2.40 -6.95 -10.58
C GLN A 331 -1.38 -6.26 -11.48
N SER A 332 -0.11 -6.25 -11.07
CA SER A 332 0.96 -5.55 -11.80
C SER A 332 1.43 -6.29 -13.05
N MET A 333 1.27 -7.61 -13.11
CA MET A 333 1.86 -8.48 -14.14
C MET A 333 3.40 -8.56 -14.11
N SER A 334 4.04 -8.06 -13.04
CA SER A 334 5.51 -8.12 -12.85
C SER A 334 6.01 -9.53 -12.55
N GLY A 335 5.13 -10.41 -12.05
CA GLY A 335 5.48 -11.73 -11.54
C GLY A 335 5.83 -11.73 -10.04
N ASP A 336 5.64 -10.61 -9.34
CA ASP A 336 5.86 -10.52 -7.90
C ASP A 336 4.72 -11.12 -7.09
N ALA A 337 3.52 -11.14 -7.69
CA ALA A 337 2.33 -11.77 -7.12
C ALA A 337 1.65 -12.69 -8.15
N GLU A 338 1.11 -13.81 -7.68
CA GLU A 338 0.31 -14.72 -8.51
C GLU A 338 -1.00 -14.05 -8.95
N ILE A 339 -1.43 -14.39 -10.16
CA ILE A 339 -2.69 -13.89 -10.71
C ILE A 339 -3.85 -14.65 -10.08
N GLY A 340 -4.77 -13.91 -9.44
CA GLY A 340 -5.92 -14.53 -8.80
C GLY A 340 -6.90 -13.52 -8.24
N THR A 341 -7.57 -13.88 -7.16
CA THR A 341 -8.55 -13.00 -6.51
C THR A 341 -7.95 -12.36 -5.28
N SER A 342 -7.79 -11.05 -5.33
CA SER A 342 -7.39 -10.23 -4.18
C SER A 342 -8.50 -10.21 -3.12
N SER A 343 -8.14 -10.06 -1.86
CA SER A 343 -9.12 -9.96 -0.77
C SER A 343 -8.80 -8.82 0.18
N PHE A 344 -9.75 -7.89 0.33
CA PHE A 344 -9.71 -6.87 1.38
C PHE A 344 -10.89 -7.04 2.32
N THR A 345 -10.62 -7.16 3.59
CA THR A 345 -11.64 -7.21 4.64
C THR A 345 -11.32 -6.24 5.75
N MET A 346 -12.29 -5.42 6.15
CA MET A 346 -12.15 -4.56 7.33
C MET A 346 -13.39 -4.64 8.22
N THR A 347 -13.16 -4.87 9.51
CA THR A 347 -14.22 -4.94 10.53
C THR A 347 -13.90 -3.97 11.65
N GLY A 348 -14.85 -3.07 11.96
CA GLY A 348 -14.66 -2.03 12.96
C GLY A 348 -13.60 -1.00 12.56
N GLY A 349 -13.20 -0.17 13.51
CA GLY A 349 -12.16 0.85 13.30
C GLY A 349 -12.54 1.97 12.34
N SER A 350 -11.54 2.61 11.74
CA SER A 350 -11.73 3.73 10.81
C SER A 350 -10.74 3.72 9.66
N LEU A 351 -11.20 4.13 8.48
CA LEU A 351 -10.40 4.32 7.28
C LEU A 351 -10.61 5.74 6.75
N THR A 352 -9.54 6.53 6.71
CA THR A 352 -9.55 7.92 6.28
C THR A 352 -8.69 8.12 5.04
N SER A 353 -9.30 8.63 3.96
CA SER A 353 -8.60 9.18 2.80
C SER A 353 -8.47 10.68 2.93
N ASN A 354 -7.26 11.19 2.80
CA ASN A 354 -7.03 12.63 2.76
C ASN A 354 -7.26 13.20 1.36
N ASN A 355 -6.96 12.44 0.32
CA ASN A 355 -7.08 12.83 -1.08
C ASN A 355 -7.54 11.65 -1.94
N GLY A 356 -8.21 11.94 -3.06
CA GLY A 356 -8.57 10.99 -4.11
C GLY A 356 -9.58 9.93 -3.71
N ASP A 357 -9.61 8.86 -4.49
CA ASP A 357 -10.54 7.76 -4.32
C ASP A 357 -10.33 7.00 -3.01
N MET A 358 -11.41 6.60 -2.34
CA MET A 358 -11.28 5.76 -1.15
C MET A 358 -10.75 4.37 -1.52
N PHE A 359 -11.32 3.77 -2.58
CA PHE A 359 -10.88 2.49 -3.14
C PHE A 359 -10.70 2.62 -4.65
N TYR A 360 -9.53 2.26 -5.15
CA TYR A 360 -9.21 2.14 -6.57
C TYR A 360 -8.85 0.68 -6.89
N ILE A 361 -9.62 0.07 -7.79
CA ILE A 361 -9.46 -1.36 -8.13
C ILE A 361 -9.34 -1.50 -9.63
N THR A 362 -8.22 -2.09 -10.08
CA THR A 362 -7.90 -2.22 -11.51
C THR A 362 -7.17 -3.52 -11.82
N ASN A 363 -7.38 -4.06 -13.01
CA ASN A 363 -6.70 -5.24 -13.55
C ASN A 363 -6.70 -6.47 -12.62
N THR A 364 -7.76 -6.68 -11.83
CA THR A 364 -7.80 -7.80 -10.87
C THR A 364 -9.22 -8.27 -10.59
N ASN A 365 -9.34 -9.49 -10.08
CA ASN A 365 -10.54 -9.94 -9.38
C ASN A 365 -10.40 -9.58 -7.89
N CYS A 366 -11.46 -9.05 -7.28
CA CYS A 366 -11.39 -8.58 -5.89
C CYS A 366 -12.64 -8.94 -5.10
N THR A 367 -12.43 -9.40 -3.86
CA THR A 367 -13.46 -9.44 -2.83
C THR A 367 -13.21 -8.32 -1.82
N LEU A 368 -14.13 -7.37 -1.75
CA LEU A 368 -14.11 -6.24 -0.82
C LEU A 368 -15.20 -6.42 0.23
N SER A 369 -14.85 -6.42 1.51
CA SER A 369 -15.81 -6.60 2.61
C SER A 369 -15.61 -5.58 3.72
N LEU A 370 -16.65 -4.81 4.00
CA LEU A 370 -16.66 -3.81 5.07
C LEU A 370 -17.76 -4.12 6.09
N THR A 371 -17.40 -4.15 7.37
CA THR A 371 -18.34 -4.37 8.46
C THR A 371 -18.17 -3.34 9.56
N GLY A 372 -19.09 -2.39 9.66
CA GLY A 372 -19.12 -1.38 10.73
C GLY A 372 -17.90 -0.47 10.79
N VAL A 373 -17.26 -0.22 9.65
CA VAL A 373 -16.08 0.64 9.52
C VAL A 373 -16.50 2.11 9.41
N LYS A 374 -15.84 2.99 10.14
CA LYS A 374 -16.02 4.42 9.94
C LYS A 374 -15.16 4.89 8.76
N LEU A 375 -15.79 5.12 7.61
CA LEU A 375 -15.15 5.72 6.45
C LEU A 375 -15.14 7.25 6.54
N THR A 376 -14.07 7.89 6.11
CA THR A 376 -13.98 9.35 6.00
C THR A 376 -13.17 9.71 4.77
N SER A 377 -13.81 10.29 3.75
CA SER A 377 -13.13 10.96 2.64
C SER A 377 -13.07 12.46 2.95
N LYS A 378 -11.90 13.06 2.79
CA LYS A 378 -11.71 14.52 2.89
C LYS A 378 -11.70 15.18 1.52
N ASP A 379 -11.60 14.39 0.47
CA ASP A 379 -11.70 14.84 -0.92
C ASP A 379 -13.14 14.66 -1.41
N SER A 380 -13.79 15.76 -1.77
CA SER A 380 -15.17 15.74 -2.27
C SER A 380 -15.26 15.26 -3.71
N ASP A 381 -14.17 15.25 -4.44
CA ASP A 381 -14.11 14.89 -5.86
C ASP A 381 -13.69 13.43 -6.07
N GLY A 382 -13.17 12.78 -5.02
CA GLY A 382 -12.80 11.37 -5.03
C GLY A 382 -14.00 10.43 -4.93
N TYR A 383 -13.93 9.31 -5.64
CA TYR A 383 -14.95 8.25 -5.55
C TYR A 383 -14.84 7.48 -4.24
N LEU A 384 -15.97 7.02 -3.73
CA LEU A 384 -16.00 5.99 -2.70
C LEU A 384 -15.38 4.69 -3.23
N LEU A 385 -15.72 4.32 -4.46
CA LEU A 385 -15.19 3.14 -5.12
C LEU A 385 -15.07 3.39 -6.61
N ASN A 386 -13.87 3.22 -7.14
CA ASN A 386 -13.55 3.31 -8.56
C ASN A 386 -13.10 1.93 -9.08
N VAL A 387 -13.95 1.30 -9.89
CA VAL A 387 -13.73 -0.03 -10.48
C VAL A 387 -13.49 0.17 -11.97
N THR A 388 -12.25 0.04 -12.41
CA THR A 388 -11.88 0.51 -13.75
C THR A 388 -10.71 -0.27 -14.35
N GLY A 389 -10.60 -0.28 -15.67
CA GLY A 389 -9.35 -0.54 -16.35
C GLY A 389 -8.35 0.60 -16.15
N ASN A 390 -7.17 0.44 -16.70
CA ASN A 390 -6.10 1.43 -16.68
C ASN A 390 -5.44 1.54 -18.05
N SER A 391 -4.63 2.58 -18.27
CA SER A 391 -3.97 2.87 -19.55
C SER A 391 -2.89 1.84 -19.95
N ALA A 392 -2.58 0.89 -19.08
CA ALA A 392 -1.46 -0.05 -19.19
C ALA A 392 -0.07 0.63 -19.32
N SER A 393 0.04 1.90 -19.01
CA SER A 393 1.30 2.65 -19.08
C SER A 393 2.37 2.07 -18.15
N HIS A 394 1.96 1.39 -17.09
CA HIS A 394 2.82 0.71 -16.13
C HIS A 394 2.93 -0.81 -16.37
N GLY A 395 2.36 -1.32 -17.46
CA GLY A 395 2.37 -2.75 -17.76
C GLY A 395 1.31 -3.56 -17.02
N TRP A 396 0.31 -2.91 -16.43
CA TRP A 396 -0.78 -3.60 -15.73
C TRP A 396 -1.85 -4.09 -16.69
N GLY A 397 -1.63 -5.28 -17.22
CA GLY A 397 -2.48 -5.88 -18.22
C GLY A 397 -2.35 -5.20 -19.58
N SER A 398 -3.41 -5.24 -20.35
CA SER A 398 -3.52 -4.55 -21.65
C SER A 398 -4.68 -3.57 -21.57
N ALA A 399 -4.46 -2.34 -21.95
CA ALA A 399 -5.52 -1.35 -22.10
C ALA A 399 -6.70 -1.96 -22.89
N GLU A 400 -7.91 -1.50 -22.66
CA GLU A 400 -9.14 -2.05 -23.25
C GLU A 400 -9.58 -3.44 -22.71
N SER A 401 -8.75 -4.16 -21.91
CA SER A 401 -9.08 -5.50 -21.39
C SER A 401 -8.63 -5.77 -19.95
N ASN A 402 -8.08 -4.77 -19.27
CA ASN A 402 -7.58 -4.83 -17.89
C ASN A 402 -8.60 -4.29 -16.87
N GLY A 403 -9.88 -4.48 -17.12
CA GLY A 403 -10.93 -4.15 -16.16
C GLY A 403 -10.86 -4.98 -14.89
N ALA A 404 -11.43 -4.46 -13.81
CA ALA A 404 -11.54 -5.16 -12.54
C ALA A 404 -12.88 -5.89 -12.39
N GLN A 405 -12.90 -6.99 -11.61
CA GLN A 405 -14.11 -7.72 -11.25
C GLN A 405 -14.26 -7.72 -9.74
N VAL A 406 -15.22 -6.96 -9.21
CA VAL A 406 -15.32 -6.71 -7.78
C VAL A 406 -16.61 -7.28 -7.20
N THR A 407 -16.49 -8.07 -6.15
CA THR A 407 -17.60 -8.43 -5.26
C THR A 407 -17.48 -7.62 -3.99
N PHE A 408 -18.41 -6.67 -3.79
CA PHE A 408 -18.42 -5.77 -2.64
C PHE A 408 -19.56 -6.08 -1.68
N THR A 409 -19.23 -6.43 -0.45
CA THR A 409 -20.20 -6.63 0.62
C THR A 409 -20.07 -5.55 1.70
N ALA A 410 -21.12 -4.77 1.90
CA ALA A 410 -21.26 -3.80 2.99
C ALA A 410 -22.25 -4.34 4.03
N ASN A 411 -21.76 -4.63 5.24
CA ASN A 411 -22.57 -5.17 6.34
C ASN A 411 -22.53 -4.24 7.53
N LYS A 412 -23.71 -3.82 8.03
CA LYS A 412 -23.83 -2.83 9.12
C LYS A 412 -22.99 -1.57 8.84
N GLN A 413 -22.97 -1.15 7.59
CA GLN A 413 -22.06 -0.15 7.08
C GLN A 413 -22.81 1.12 6.70
N THR A 414 -22.20 2.29 6.98
CA THR A 414 -22.58 3.58 6.39
C THR A 414 -21.58 3.89 5.30
N LEU A 415 -22.08 4.09 4.08
CA LEU A 415 -21.32 4.45 2.91
C LEU A 415 -21.77 5.81 2.41
N GLU A 416 -20.85 6.70 2.11
CA GLU A 416 -21.10 8.03 1.54
C GLU A 416 -20.10 8.27 0.40
N GLY A 417 -20.59 8.79 -0.74
CA GLY A 417 -19.81 9.09 -1.94
C GLY A 417 -20.25 8.28 -3.16
N ASP A 418 -19.74 8.63 -4.31
CA ASP A 418 -20.12 8.06 -5.57
C ASP A 418 -19.28 6.81 -5.92
N ILE A 419 -19.89 5.88 -6.66
CA ILE A 419 -19.27 4.68 -7.18
C ILE A 419 -19.21 4.76 -8.69
N ARG A 420 -18.02 4.61 -9.27
CA ARG A 420 -17.76 4.53 -10.71
C ARG A 420 -17.42 3.10 -11.09
N VAL A 421 -18.00 2.61 -12.16
CA VAL A 421 -17.66 1.33 -12.78
C VAL A 421 -17.50 1.57 -14.27
N ASP A 422 -16.38 1.23 -14.86
CA ASP A 422 -16.24 1.39 -16.29
C ASP A 422 -16.85 0.22 -17.09
N SER A 423 -16.96 0.40 -18.42
CA SER A 423 -17.65 -0.55 -19.31
C SER A 423 -16.95 -1.91 -19.45
N ILE A 424 -15.68 -2.01 -19.10
CA ILE A 424 -14.91 -3.28 -19.17
C ILE A 424 -14.77 -3.95 -17.80
N SER A 425 -15.29 -3.35 -16.72
CA SER A 425 -15.24 -3.84 -15.34
C SER A 425 -16.60 -4.30 -14.84
N THR A 426 -16.60 -5.04 -13.72
CA THR A 426 -17.85 -5.49 -13.07
C THR A 426 -17.85 -5.22 -11.58
N LEU A 427 -19.00 -4.88 -11.04
CA LEU A 427 -19.29 -4.73 -9.62
C LEU A 427 -20.53 -5.53 -9.25
N ASP A 428 -20.41 -6.48 -8.32
CA ASP A 428 -21.54 -7.10 -7.62
C ASP A 428 -21.57 -6.56 -6.18
N MET A 429 -22.48 -5.63 -5.91
CA MET A 429 -22.58 -4.94 -4.62
C MET A 429 -23.78 -5.41 -3.81
N THR A 430 -23.54 -5.80 -2.56
CA THR A 430 -24.59 -6.16 -1.61
C THR A 430 -24.56 -5.25 -0.37
N LEU A 431 -25.68 -4.58 -0.11
CA LEU A 431 -25.95 -3.86 1.14
C LEU A 431 -26.72 -4.77 2.10
N SER A 432 -26.16 -5.10 3.23
CA SER A 432 -26.70 -6.02 4.21
C SER A 432 -26.65 -5.49 5.65
N GLY A 433 -27.30 -6.15 6.58
CA GLY A 433 -27.18 -5.86 8.02
C GLY A 433 -27.65 -4.47 8.45
N ASN A 434 -28.65 -3.88 7.76
CA ASN A 434 -29.14 -2.51 7.91
C ASN A 434 -28.07 -1.44 7.50
N SER A 435 -27.34 -1.71 6.45
CA SER A 435 -26.41 -0.74 5.86
C SER A 435 -27.15 0.42 5.20
N THR A 436 -26.50 1.57 5.17
CA THR A 436 -26.97 2.75 4.46
C THR A 436 -25.92 3.19 3.44
N PHE A 437 -26.32 3.36 2.20
CA PHE A 437 -25.51 3.99 1.15
C PHE A 437 -26.14 5.31 0.73
N THR A 438 -25.34 6.37 0.68
CA THR A 438 -25.75 7.70 0.20
C THR A 438 -24.77 8.11 -0.90
N GLY A 439 -25.26 8.14 -2.14
CA GLY A 439 -24.43 8.39 -3.32
C GLY A 439 -25.05 7.88 -4.60
N THR A 440 -24.27 7.92 -5.67
CA THR A 440 -24.64 7.36 -6.99
C THR A 440 -23.81 6.13 -7.32
N ILE A 441 -24.33 5.30 -8.22
CA ILE A 441 -23.58 4.24 -8.91
C ILE A 441 -23.76 4.46 -10.40
N ASN A 442 -22.64 4.62 -11.12
CA ASN A 442 -22.70 4.88 -12.55
C ASN A 442 -21.74 3.99 -13.33
N VAL A 443 -22.31 3.27 -14.29
CA VAL A 443 -21.57 2.63 -15.37
C VAL A 443 -21.23 3.69 -16.40
N VAL A 444 -19.94 3.79 -16.76
CA VAL A 444 -19.42 4.76 -17.74
C VAL A 444 -18.56 4.04 -18.78
N ASP A 445 -18.34 4.68 -19.92
CA ASP A 445 -17.41 4.14 -20.92
C ASP A 445 -15.98 4.10 -20.34
N ASN A 446 -15.22 3.05 -20.67
CA ASN A 446 -13.79 3.01 -20.36
C ASN A 446 -13.06 4.02 -21.24
N GLU A 447 -12.12 4.78 -20.67
CA GLU A 447 -11.40 5.87 -21.35
C GLU A 447 -10.51 5.39 -22.49
N ASP A 448 -9.93 4.20 -22.36
CA ASP A 448 -9.08 3.57 -23.36
C ASP A 448 -9.89 2.71 -24.36
N GLY A 449 -11.21 2.62 -24.19
CA GLY A 449 -12.10 1.83 -25.04
C GLY A 449 -12.28 0.40 -24.55
N GLY A 450 -12.34 -0.53 -25.49
CA GLY A 450 -12.52 -1.96 -25.19
C GLY A 450 -13.95 -2.45 -25.43
N THR A 451 -14.14 -3.75 -25.29
CA THR A 451 -15.46 -4.36 -25.44
C THR A 451 -16.19 -4.32 -24.11
N ALA A 452 -17.32 -3.59 -24.09
CA ALA A 452 -18.16 -3.55 -22.91
C ALA A 452 -18.61 -4.96 -22.49
N VAL A 453 -18.48 -5.24 -21.19
CA VAL A 453 -18.98 -6.48 -20.59
C VAL A 453 -20.44 -6.30 -20.16
N SER A 454 -21.17 -7.41 -19.94
CA SER A 454 -22.48 -7.37 -19.31
C SER A 454 -22.36 -7.32 -17.80
N ASP A 455 -23.44 -6.91 -17.13
CA ASP A 455 -23.54 -6.92 -15.67
C ASP A 455 -22.46 -6.08 -14.96
N ASN A 456 -22.11 -4.92 -15.55
CA ASN A 456 -21.10 -3.99 -15.01
C ASN A 456 -21.40 -3.56 -13.58
N ALA A 457 -22.68 -3.29 -13.24
CA ALA A 457 -23.05 -2.94 -11.88
C ALA A 457 -24.35 -3.67 -11.50
N VAL A 458 -24.21 -4.72 -10.73
CA VAL A 458 -25.30 -5.50 -10.12
C VAL A 458 -25.43 -5.08 -8.67
N VAL A 459 -26.62 -4.62 -8.26
CA VAL A 459 -26.84 -4.11 -6.91
C VAL A 459 -27.92 -4.90 -6.20
N THR A 460 -27.62 -5.37 -4.99
CA THR A 460 -28.56 -6.03 -4.09
C THR A 460 -28.70 -5.21 -2.81
N ILE A 461 -29.94 -4.82 -2.49
CA ILE A 461 -30.28 -4.15 -1.23
C ILE A 461 -31.08 -5.13 -0.39
N GLU A 462 -30.46 -5.65 0.66
CA GLU A 462 -31.15 -6.56 1.57
C GLU A 462 -32.11 -5.83 2.52
N LYS A 463 -33.02 -6.61 3.10
CA LYS A 463 -34.02 -6.10 4.04
C LYS A 463 -33.38 -5.31 5.18
N GLY A 464 -33.90 -4.11 5.40
CA GLY A 464 -33.42 -3.17 6.43
C GLY A 464 -32.32 -2.23 5.96
N SER A 465 -31.68 -2.51 4.83
CA SER A 465 -30.70 -1.61 4.23
C SER A 465 -31.37 -0.54 3.38
N THR A 466 -30.69 0.58 3.18
CA THR A 466 -31.22 1.77 2.50
C THR A 466 -30.20 2.33 1.52
N TRP A 467 -30.66 2.70 0.32
CA TRP A 467 -29.91 3.50 -0.64
C TRP A 467 -30.57 4.88 -0.80
N ASN A 468 -29.84 5.95 -0.47
CA ASN A 468 -30.25 7.34 -0.67
C ASN A 468 -29.56 7.88 -1.91
N LEU A 469 -30.29 8.19 -2.96
CA LEU A 469 -29.71 8.75 -4.18
C LEU A 469 -29.35 10.21 -3.97
N THR A 470 -28.20 10.61 -4.50
CA THR A 470 -27.71 12.00 -4.57
C THR A 470 -27.67 12.52 -6.00
N GLY A 471 -27.90 11.65 -6.99
CA GLY A 471 -27.95 11.95 -8.42
C GLY A 471 -28.61 10.81 -9.18
N ASN A 472 -28.74 10.97 -10.51
CA ASN A 472 -29.20 9.90 -11.38
C ASN A 472 -28.15 8.79 -11.45
N CYS A 473 -28.60 7.54 -11.48
CA CYS A 473 -27.75 6.35 -11.51
C CYS A 473 -27.97 5.56 -12.81
N VAL A 474 -26.90 4.92 -13.27
CA VAL A 474 -26.90 3.96 -14.38
C VAL A 474 -26.26 2.67 -13.91
N ILE A 475 -27.03 1.60 -13.80
CA ILE A 475 -26.57 0.29 -13.34
C ILE A 475 -27.09 -0.83 -14.24
N SER A 476 -26.52 -2.01 -14.16
CA SER A 476 -26.95 -3.16 -14.99
C SER A 476 -28.25 -3.78 -14.48
N SER A 477 -28.33 -4.05 -13.18
CA SER A 477 -29.51 -4.67 -12.56
C SER A 477 -29.64 -4.35 -11.07
N LEU A 478 -30.85 -4.48 -10.54
CA LEU A 478 -31.18 -4.18 -9.16
C LEU A 478 -32.09 -5.25 -8.54
N THR A 479 -31.65 -5.79 -7.40
CA THR A 479 -32.50 -6.59 -6.50
C THR A 479 -32.77 -5.78 -5.25
N ASN A 480 -33.99 -5.27 -5.08
CA ASN A 480 -34.36 -4.44 -3.94
C ASN A 480 -35.30 -5.18 -2.98
N ASN A 481 -34.79 -5.57 -1.82
CA ASN A 481 -35.55 -6.07 -0.67
C ASN A 481 -35.56 -5.07 0.51
N GLY A 482 -34.89 -3.93 0.34
CA GLY A 482 -34.73 -2.87 1.35
C GLY A 482 -35.53 -1.62 1.01
N THR A 483 -34.90 -0.47 1.13
CA THR A 483 -35.47 0.86 0.85
C THR A 483 -34.61 1.64 -0.12
N ILE A 484 -35.23 2.30 -1.11
CA ILE A 484 -34.57 3.29 -1.95
C ILE A 484 -35.27 4.62 -1.74
N ASN A 485 -34.51 5.65 -1.38
CA ASN A 485 -34.96 7.03 -1.36
C ASN A 485 -34.44 7.71 -2.62
N PHE A 486 -35.33 7.87 -3.61
CA PHE A 486 -34.94 8.42 -4.90
C PHE A 486 -34.59 9.91 -4.84
N ASN A 487 -35.22 10.67 -3.93
CA ASN A 487 -34.95 12.11 -3.73
C ASN A 487 -35.12 12.95 -5.01
N GLY A 488 -36.03 12.53 -5.91
CA GLY A 488 -36.27 13.18 -7.20
C GLY A 488 -35.32 12.74 -8.33
N TYR A 489 -34.47 11.78 -8.09
CA TYR A 489 -33.53 11.18 -9.07
C TYR A 489 -34.09 9.86 -9.63
N THR A 490 -33.33 9.25 -10.53
CA THR A 490 -33.74 8.02 -11.21
C THR A 490 -32.60 6.99 -11.22
N ILE A 491 -32.98 5.72 -11.35
CA ILE A 491 -32.02 4.63 -11.65
C ILE A 491 -32.40 4.08 -13.04
N THR A 492 -31.48 4.12 -13.98
CA THR A 492 -31.64 3.53 -15.31
C THR A 492 -30.94 2.18 -15.34
N LEU A 493 -31.66 1.12 -15.71
CA LEU A 493 -31.12 -0.23 -15.84
C LEU A 493 -30.63 -0.49 -17.27
N ALA A 494 -29.79 -1.53 -17.45
CA ALA A 494 -29.23 -1.90 -18.77
C ALA A 494 -30.30 -2.23 -19.84
N ASP A 495 -31.51 -2.68 -19.46
CA ASP A 495 -32.60 -2.94 -20.37
C ASP A 495 -33.39 -1.66 -20.76
N GLY A 496 -32.98 -0.50 -20.29
CA GLY A 496 -33.61 0.80 -20.49
C GLY A 496 -34.75 1.10 -19.52
N THR A 497 -35.03 0.23 -18.56
CA THR A 497 -36.04 0.50 -17.52
C THR A 497 -35.57 1.65 -16.65
N VAL A 498 -36.44 2.63 -16.41
CA VAL A 498 -36.16 3.76 -15.51
C VAL A 498 -37.02 3.61 -14.24
N LEU A 499 -36.35 3.53 -13.13
CA LEU A 499 -36.97 3.47 -11.80
C LEU A 499 -36.99 4.87 -11.18
N SER A 500 -38.10 5.27 -10.59
CA SER A 500 -38.31 6.54 -9.88
C SER A 500 -39.31 6.34 -8.75
N GLU A 501 -39.59 7.40 -7.97
CA GLU A 501 -40.65 7.40 -6.95
C GLU A 501 -42.03 7.09 -7.53
#